data_93d0ec65d2e4aeca799708c839ec24f3
#
_entry.id   93d0ec65d2e4aeca799708c839ec24f3
#
_cell.length_a   1.000
_cell.length_b   1.000
_cell.length_c   1.000
_cell.angle_alpha   90.00
_cell.angle_beta   90.00
_cell.angle_gamma   90.00
#
_symmetry.space_group_name_H-M   'P 1'
#
loop_
_entity.id
_entity.type
_entity.pdbx_description
1 polymer ?
#
loop_
_entity_poly.entity_id
_entity_poly.type
_entity_poly.pdbx_seq_one_letter_code
_entity_poly.pdbx_strand_id
1 'polypeptide(L)'
;MKRALPILLAASVAGAALAQSSPESILPPGFGDPLPPTPAPAPTTAPPPGPSATPGATVPGTPRAPDLSRIEDIITETLAEAEPVEVEPPVEYPDDRRRDPAMTGVLWPANIGLPGQPWGNASAKFLSVVLRRTDGPLASRWAQIGLRNVLLARTEAPRGVVPADWVAERAWLLLKLGEADSARLLVAGIDTDTFTPKMVQVAAQVALANSDPAGLCALETELPAVEPRLAPLVTAMCASLAGEGARAAADIEQARRRGKLPPIDIALADKVVGAGTDTSRAVTIEWEPVNLLTSWRYGLSTATAMMPPERLLDDAQPQVRAWLARSPMFPATQKMEAARTAAAMGVMSSDAMVDLYSAAYDYTDPDELGGTDPWRLRQAFVGKDRESRLSALRGLWGKDSDRVAQMAGWVTTARASILVAPDAALKDDADDLIAALFAGGHDGQAARWVKVVEGFDDEAGDRAWAMLALGVDQPTGLTITQGRIEDFADRDASSGKRRTGLLIAGLAGLGRIDPQVAGRLNAKYGLGLDRKTVWTRLIDGAAMRRQAGTAMLLAASAMQAPTVGEVPALYMFHAVNALRRTGQEGVARMIAAEALARA
;
A
#
# COMPACT_ATOMS: atom_id res chain seq x y z
N MET A 1 -60.91 -24.18 20.17
CA MET A 1 -60.93 -23.64 18.80
C MET A 1 -60.27 -22.31 18.81
N LYS A 2 -59.07 -22.19 18.25
CA LYS A 2 -58.47 -21.00 17.56
C LYS A 2 -57.07 -21.38 17.16
N ARG A 3 -56.86 -21.61 15.86
CA ARG A 3 -55.62 -21.97 15.21
C ARG A 3 -54.73 -20.74 15.17
N ALA A 4 -53.50 -20.82 15.65
CA ALA A 4 -52.47 -19.86 15.42
C ALA A 4 -51.54 -20.37 14.31
N LEU A 5 -51.44 -19.57 13.23
CA LEU A 5 -50.61 -19.78 12.05
C LEU A 5 -49.16 -19.34 12.40
N PRO A 6 -48.11 -20.08 12.07
CA PRO A 6 -46.77 -19.56 12.17
C PRO A 6 -46.45 -18.75 10.89
N ILE A 7 -46.11 -17.50 11.07
CA ILE A 7 -45.56 -16.64 10.03
C ILE A 7 -44.12 -17.08 9.77
N LEU A 8 -43.89 -17.70 8.61
CA LEU A 8 -42.55 -17.92 8.06
C LEU A 8 -42.00 -16.57 7.58
N LEU A 9 -41.05 -16.02 8.34
CA LEU A 9 -40.20 -14.92 7.86
C LEU A 9 -39.17 -15.52 6.92
N ALA A 10 -39.41 -15.43 5.61
CA ALA A 10 -38.42 -15.69 4.60
C ALA A 10 -37.42 -14.52 4.64
N ALA A 11 -36.26 -14.71 5.29
CA ALA A 11 -35.13 -13.84 5.13
C ALA A 11 -34.56 -14.04 3.72
N SER A 12 -34.95 -13.18 2.80
CA SER A 12 -34.28 -13.02 1.50
C SER A 12 -32.88 -12.48 1.77
N VAL A 13 -31.90 -13.37 1.78
CA VAL A 13 -30.51 -13.01 1.62
C VAL A 13 -30.37 -12.49 0.18
N ALA A 14 -30.48 -11.18 0.01
CA ALA A 14 -30.00 -10.51 -1.16
C ALA A 14 -28.49 -10.72 -1.18
N GLY A 15 -28.05 -11.74 -1.96
CA GLY A 15 -26.67 -11.87 -2.36
C GLY A 15 -26.32 -10.63 -3.15
N ALA A 16 -25.64 -9.66 -2.53
CA ALA A 16 -24.92 -8.66 -3.26
C ALA A 16 -23.96 -9.42 -4.18
N ALA A 17 -24.27 -9.46 -5.47
CA ALA A 17 -23.33 -9.81 -6.50
C ALA A 17 -22.19 -8.78 -6.32
N LEU A 18 -21.09 -9.23 -5.69
CA LEU A 18 -19.85 -8.48 -5.71
C LEU A 18 -19.48 -8.40 -7.17
N ALA A 19 -19.78 -7.27 -7.80
CA ALA A 19 -19.26 -6.91 -9.08
C ALA A 19 -17.76 -7.20 -9.02
N GLN A 20 -17.24 -7.90 -10.03
CA GLN A 20 -15.82 -8.07 -10.22
C GLN A 20 -15.27 -6.67 -10.48
N SER A 21 -14.96 -5.93 -9.43
CA SER A 21 -14.18 -4.71 -9.59
C SER A 21 -12.80 -5.17 -10.05
N SER A 22 -12.50 -4.96 -11.32
CA SER A 22 -11.13 -4.72 -11.74
C SER A 22 -10.50 -3.81 -10.71
N PRO A 23 -9.19 -3.91 -10.40
CA PRO A 23 -8.57 -2.98 -9.47
C PRO A 23 -9.04 -1.58 -9.82
N GLU A 24 -9.74 -0.90 -8.89
CA GLU A 24 -10.20 0.45 -9.13
C GLU A 24 -8.96 1.28 -9.46
N SER A 25 -8.90 1.74 -10.70
CA SER A 25 -7.82 2.60 -11.13
C SER A 25 -8.01 3.94 -10.44
N ILE A 26 -7.04 4.36 -9.63
CA ILE A 26 -6.98 5.73 -9.10
C ILE A 26 -6.54 6.74 -10.18
N LEU A 27 -6.37 6.27 -11.40
CA LEU A 27 -6.16 7.07 -12.60
C LEU A 27 -7.49 7.60 -13.16
N PRO A 28 -7.48 8.61 -14.03
CA PRO A 28 -8.69 9.13 -14.67
C PRO A 28 -9.54 8.02 -15.33
N PRO A 29 -10.87 8.17 -15.40
CA PRO A 29 -11.72 7.21 -16.09
C PRO A 29 -11.19 6.88 -17.50
N GLY A 30 -10.99 5.58 -17.79
CA GLY A 30 -10.38 5.09 -19.03
C GLY A 30 -8.92 4.62 -18.87
N PHE A 31 -8.29 4.85 -17.72
CA PHE A 31 -6.98 4.31 -17.42
C PHE A 31 -7.15 2.92 -16.76
N GLY A 32 -6.88 1.88 -17.52
CA GLY A 32 -6.99 0.50 -17.04
C GLY A 32 -8.31 -0.21 -17.37
N ASP A 33 -9.28 0.46 -17.97
CA ASP A 33 -10.47 -0.22 -18.50
C ASP A 33 -10.15 -0.91 -19.83
N PRO A 34 -10.62 -2.13 -20.07
CA PRO A 34 -10.49 -2.75 -21.39
C PRO A 34 -11.19 -1.86 -22.42
N LEU A 35 -10.48 -1.56 -23.51
CA LEU A 35 -11.05 -0.78 -24.61
C LEU A 35 -12.38 -1.43 -25.06
N PRO A 36 -13.47 -0.66 -25.20
CA PRO A 36 -14.68 -1.18 -25.78
C PRO A 36 -14.36 -1.72 -27.19
N PRO A 37 -14.95 -2.86 -27.62
CA PRO A 37 -14.69 -3.42 -28.92
C PRO A 37 -14.94 -2.36 -30.01
N THR A 38 -13.96 -2.17 -30.88
CA THR A 38 -14.03 -1.22 -31.99
C THR A 38 -15.26 -1.56 -32.81
N PRO A 39 -16.21 -0.63 -33.04
CA PRO A 39 -17.34 -0.88 -33.91
C PRO A 39 -16.83 -1.24 -35.31
N ALA A 40 -17.35 -2.33 -35.89
CA ALA A 40 -17.06 -2.68 -37.25
C ALA A 40 -17.35 -1.47 -38.19
N PRO A 41 -16.48 -1.17 -39.17
CA PRO A 41 -16.70 -0.05 -40.06
C PRO A 41 -18.04 -0.19 -40.79
N ALA A 42 -18.87 0.83 -40.67
CA ALA A 42 -20.12 0.91 -41.44
C ALA A 42 -19.83 0.98 -42.94
N PRO A 43 -20.62 0.35 -43.80
CA PRO A 43 -20.38 0.38 -45.23
C PRO A 43 -20.47 1.84 -45.74
N THR A 44 -19.42 2.25 -46.44
CA THR A 44 -19.27 3.58 -47.01
C THR A 44 -20.23 3.70 -48.19
N THR A 45 -21.31 4.43 -48.06
CA THR A 45 -22.10 4.93 -49.20
C THR A 45 -21.40 6.12 -49.79
N ALA A 46 -21.07 6.05 -51.05
CA ALA A 46 -20.45 7.13 -51.82
C ALA A 46 -21.37 8.37 -51.92
N PRO A 47 -20.82 9.59 -51.81
CA PRO A 47 -21.60 10.80 -51.99
C PRO A 47 -21.94 11.07 -53.47
N PRO A 48 -23.07 11.70 -53.75
CA PRO A 48 -23.48 12.05 -55.14
C PRO A 48 -22.65 13.20 -55.69
N PRO A 49 -22.49 13.32 -57.01
CA PRO A 49 -21.65 14.37 -57.62
C PRO A 49 -22.29 15.75 -57.52
N GLY A 50 -21.48 16.75 -57.11
CA GLY A 50 -21.88 18.14 -57.04
C GLY A 50 -21.82 18.85 -58.40
N PRO A 51 -22.57 19.94 -58.57
CA PRO A 51 -22.69 20.60 -59.88
C PRO A 51 -21.49 21.45 -60.27
N SER A 52 -21.25 21.48 -61.58
CA SER A 52 -20.21 22.25 -62.27
C SER A 52 -20.36 23.76 -62.08
N ALA A 53 -19.30 24.45 -61.75
CA ALA A 53 -19.24 25.91 -61.73
C ALA A 53 -18.77 26.49 -63.07
N THR A 54 -19.50 27.49 -63.53
CA THR A 54 -19.22 28.30 -64.73
C THR A 54 -18.22 29.41 -64.44
N PRO A 55 -17.34 29.82 -65.37
CA PRO A 55 -16.24 30.74 -65.12
C PRO A 55 -16.65 32.22 -65.30
N GLY A 56 -16.00 33.09 -64.55
CA GLY A 56 -15.97 34.52 -64.90
C GLY A 56 -15.93 35.48 -63.75
N ALA A 57 -14.74 36.02 -63.42
CA ALA A 57 -14.49 37.44 -63.20
C ALA A 57 -13.02 37.67 -62.81
N THR A 58 -12.35 38.44 -63.66
CA THR A 58 -11.01 38.97 -63.49
C THR A 58 -10.90 39.97 -62.33
N VAL A 59 -9.91 39.84 -61.45
CA VAL A 59 -9.49 40.83 -60.49
C VAL A 59 -7.97 41.08 -60.68
N PRO A 60 -7.52 42.33 -60.78
CA PRO A 60 -6.09 42.66 -61.01
C PRO A 60 -5.28 42.71 -59.72
N GLY A 61 -4.02 42.31 -59.82
CA GLY A 61 -2.96 42.71 -58.90
C GLY A 61 -2.47 41.63 -57.94
N THR A 62 -1.71 40.66 -58.42
CA THR A 62 -0.90 39.77 -57.58
C THR A 62 0.44 40.45 -57.22
N PRO A 63 0.84 40.48 -55.95
CA PRO A 63 2.25 40.70 -55.58
C PRO A 63 3.07 39.48 -56.02
N ARG A 64 4.22 39.77 -56.58
CA ARG A 64 5.22 38.82 -57.06
C ARG A 64 5.61 37.86 -55.92
N ALA A 65 5.47 36.54 -56.14
CA ALA A 65 5.90 35.52 -55.19
C ALA A 65 7.40 35.67 -54.85
N PRO A 66 7.80 35.47 -53.59
CA PRO A 66 9.20 35.44 -53.24
C PRO A 66 9.89 34.27 -53.93
N ASP A 67 11.13 34.51 -54.35
CA ASP A 67 12.00 33.58 -55.04
C ASP A 67 12.32 32.38 -54.10
N LEU A 68 11.66 31.25 -54.31
CA LEU A 68 11.80 30.07 -53.49
C LEU A 68 13.11 29.30 -53.76
N SER A 69 13.84 29.61 -54.85
CA SER A 69 15.10 28.93 -55.17
C SER A 69 16.18 29.13 -54.09
N ARG A 70 16.16 30.28 -53.44
CA ARG A 70 17.10 30.60 -52.35
C ARG A 70 16.80 29.85 -51.04
N ILE A 71 15.57 29.42 -50.85
CA ILE A 71 15.15 28.63 -49.68
C ILE A 71 15.51 27.16 -49.89
N GLU A 72 15.36 26.67 -51.13
CA GLU A 72 15.76 25.29 -51.49
C GLU A 72 17.28 25.11 -51.39
N ASP A 73 18.08 26.13 -51.81
CA ASP A 73 19.53 26.09 -51.65
C ASP A 73 19.96 26.07 -50.18
N ILE A 74 19.33 26.86 -49.31
CA ILE A 74 19.62 26.89 -47.87
C ILE A 74 19.23 25.57 -47.20
N ILE A 75 18.08 24.97 -47.56
CA ILE A 75 17.64 23.69 -47.02
C ILE A 75 18.57 22.57 -47.47
N THR A 76 19.01 22.60 -48.73
CA THR A 76 19.93 21.59 -49.28
C THR A 76 21.33 21.69 -48.66
N GLU A 77 21.83 22.90 -48.40
CA GLU A 77 23.12 23.13 -47.76
C GLU A 77 23.07 22.71 -46.26
N THR A 78 21.98 23.04 -45.55
CA THR A 78 21.79 22.67 -44.14
C THR A 78 21.60 21.15 -43.95
N LEU A 79 20.95 20.46 -44.90
CA LEU A 79 20.81 19.00 -44.87
C LEU A 79 22.08 18.25 -45.27
N ALA A 80 22.98 18.90 -46.05
CA ALA A 80 24.28 18.33 -46.43
C ALA A 80 25.33 18.45 -45.32
N GLU A 81 25.19 19.41 -44.40
CA GLU A 81 26.06 19.56 -43.22
C GLU A 81 25.59 18.80 -41.98
N ALA A 82 24.38 18.21 -41.97
CA ALA A 82 23.95 17.35 -40.87
C ALA A 82 24.74 16.03 -40.96
N GLU A 83 25.75 15.90 -40.12
CA GLU A 83 26.35 14.59 -39.88
C GLU A 83 25.25 13.59 -39.52
N PRO A 84 25.25 12.36 -40.08
CA PRO A 84 24.28 11.37 -39.69
C PRO A 84 24.43 11.13 -38.19
N VAL A 85 23.39 11.42 -37.43
CA VAL A 85 23.31 11.04 -36.02
C VAL A 85 23.50 9.52 -35.99
N GLU A 86 24.67 9.07 -35.57
CA GLU A 86 24.99 7.70 -35.35
C GLU A 86 24.06 7.22 -34.20
N VAL A 87 22.95 6.59 -34.58
CA VAL A 87 22.04 5.96 -33.60
C VAL A 87 22.84 4.82 -33.02
N GLU A 88 23.32 4.98 -31.80
CA GLU A 88 23.97 3.88 -31.09
C GLU A 88 23.02 2.67 -31.13
N PRO A 89 23.51 1.50 -31.53
CA PRO A 89 22.67 0.30 -31.53
C PRO A 89 22.16 0.05 -30.12
N PRO A 90 20.92 -0.43 -29.96
CA PRO A 90 20.38 -0.75 -28.63
C PRO A 90 21.36 -1.64 -27.88
N VAL A 91 21.61 -1.30 -26.63
CA VAL A 91 22.50 -2.09 -25.77
C VAL A 91 21.90 -3.48 -25.59
N GLU A 92 22.44 -4.48 -26.28
CA GLU A 92 22.07 -5.88 -26.07
C GLU A 92 22.77 -6.41 -24.82
N TYR A 93 21.98 -6.75 -23.81
CA TYR A 93 22.52 -7.43 -22.62
C TYR A 93 22.73 -8.92 -22.93
N PRO A 94 23.84 -9.50 -22.47
CA PRO A 94 24.06 -10.95 -22.49
C PRO A 94 22.91 -11.69 -21.79
N ASP A 95 22.55 -12.87 -22.26
CA ASP A 95 21.43 -13.66 -21.72
C ASP A 95 21.56 -13.94 -20.21
N ASP A 96 22.77 -14.08 -19.70
CA ASP A 96 23.06 -14.26 -18.26
C ASP A 96 22.79 -13.00 -17.42
N ARG A 97 22.64 -11.84 -18.05
CA ARG A 97 22.27 -10.56 -17.40
C ARG A 97 20.78 -10.26 -17.48
N ARG A 98 20.02 -11.00 -18.27
CA ARG A 98 18.58 -10.86 -18.38
C ARG A 98 17.87 -11.27 -17.10
N ARG A 99 16.82 -10.55 -16.74
CA ARG A 99 16.01 -10.79 -15.55
C ARG A 99 14.82 -11.69 -15.90
N ASP A 100 14.85 -12.92 -15.36
CA ASP A 100 13.77 -13.87 -15.59
C ASP A 100 12.51 -13.48 -14.82
N PRO A 101 11.41 -13.10 -15.49
CA PRO A 101 10.15 -12.76 -14.82
C PRO A 101 9.54 -13.95 -14.06
N ALA A 102 9.92 -15.20 -14.41
CA ALA A 102 9.44 -16.39 -13.71
C ALA A 102 10.04 -16.53 -12.29
N MET A 103 11.22 -15.93 -12.02
CA MET A 103 11.90 -15.99 -10.73
C MET A 103 12.13 -14.59 -10.15
N THR A 104 11.06 -13.89 -9.79
CA THR A 104 11.13 -12.49 -9.37
C THR A 104 10.86 -12.30 -7.88
N GLY A 105 11.58 -11.35 -7.30
CA GLY A 105 11.48 -10.90 -5.91
C GLY A 105 12.81 -10.39 -5.39
N VAL A 106 12.77 -9.66 -4.27
CA VAL A 106 13.94 -9.01 -3.66
C VAL A 106 14.35 -9.64 -2.34
N LEU A 107 13.46 -10.36 -1.68
CA LEU A 107 13.73 -11.03 -0.41
C LEU A 107 13.96 -12.53 -0.64
N TRP A 108 15.10 -13.04 -0.19
CA TRP A 108 15.32 -14.48 -0.19
C TRP A 108 14.40 -15.16 0.83
N PRO A 109 13.60 -16.18 0.44
CA PRO A 109 12.64 -16.82 1.35
C PRO A 109 13.26 -17.29 2.66
N ALA A 110 14.45 -17.88 2.63
CA ALA A 110 15.13 -18.35 3.82
C ALA A 110 15.43 -17.23 4.85
N ASN A 111 15.74 -16.02 4.38
CA ASN A 111 16.06 -14.88 5.24
C ASN A 111 14.84 -14.32 5.99
N ILE A 112 13.64 -14.65 5.51
CA ILE A 112 12.36 -14.20 6.08
C ILE A 112 11.53 -15.37 6.64
N GLY A 113 12.15 -16.52 6.88
CA GLY A 113 11.52 -17.69 7.47
C GLY A 113 10.47 -18.37 6.58
N LEU A 114 10.54 -18.18 5.26
CA LEU A 114 9.66 -18.83 4.31
C LEU A 114 10.33 -20.03 3.62
N PRO A 115 9.58 -21.06 3.23
CA PRO A 115 10.08 -22.13 2.37
C PRO A 115 10.41 -21.58 0.97
N GLY A 116 11.29 -22.24 0.23
CA GLY A 116 11.69 -21.84 -1.12
C GLY A 116 10.52 -21.72 -2.11
N GLN A 117 9.45 -22.47 -1.89
CA GLN A 117 8.21 -22.43 -2.66
C GLN A 117 7.00 -22.08 -1.76
N PRO A 118 6.86 -20.83 -1.31
CA PRO A 118 5.86 -20.45 -0.33
C PRO A 118 4.41 -20.58 -0.85
N TRP A 119 4.20 -20.51 -2.17
CA TRP A 119 2.89 -20.71 -2.80
C TRP A 119 2.52 -22.19 -2.93
N GLY A 120 3.51 -23.09 -2.90
CA GLY A 120 3.38 -24.53 -3.09
C GLY A 120 2.68 -24.85 -4.43
N ASN A 121 1.77 -25.83 -4.41
CA ASN A 121 1.00 -26.22 -5.59
C ASN A 121 -0.36 -25.51 -5.68
N ALA A 122 -0.51 -24.34 -5.08
CA ALA A 122 -1.75 -23.56 -5.21
C ALA A 122 -1.96 -23.13 -6.67
N SER A 123 -3.20 -23.20 -7.14
CA SER A 123 -3.54 -22.80 -8.51
C SER A 123 -3.27 -21.31 -8.73
N ALA A 124 -2.58 -20.97 -9.80
CA ALA A 124 -2.35 -19.59 -10.22
C ALA A 124 -3.65 -18.77 -10.26
N LYS A 125 -4.70 -19.34 -10.88
CA LYS A 125 -6.02 -18.70 -10.97
C LYS A 125 -6.61 -18.39 -9.59
N PHE A 126 -6.46 -19.30 -8.63
CA PHE A 126 -6.93 -19.09 -7.26
C PHE A 126 -6.15 -17.97 -6.59
N LEU A 127 -4.81 -18.01 -6.64
CA LEU A 127 -3.96 -16.99 -6.05
C LEU A 127 -4.22 -15.61 -6.65
N SER A 128 -4.30 -15.50 -7.98
CA SER A 128 -4.63 -14.25 -8.67
C SER A 128 -5.99 -13.68 -8.26
N VAL A 129 -7.00 -14.52 -8.08
CA VAL A 129 -8.32 -14.08 -7.61
C VAL A 129 -8.24 -13.55 -6.17
N VAL A 130 -7.50 -14.23 -5.29
CA VAL A 130 -7.35 -13.78 -3.89
C VAL A 130 -6.55 -12.48 -3.84
N LEU A 131 -5.43 -12.36 -4.58
CA LEU A 131 -4.63 -11.12 -4.66
C LEU A 131 -5.48 -9.93 -5.12
N ARG A 132 -6.26 -10.09 -6.18
CA ARG A 132 -7.11 -9.01 -6.71
C ARG A 132 -8.24 -8.60 -5.76
N ARG A 133 -8.78 -9.56 -4.99
CA ARG A 133 -9.86 -9.32 -4.02
C ARG A 133 -9.37 -8.86 -2.65
N THR A 134 -8.06 -8.89 -2.41
CA THR A 134 -7.48 -8.34 -1.19
C THR A 134 -7.25 -6.85 -1.40
N ASP A 135 -7.86 -6.04 -0.55
CA ASP A 135 -7.74 -4.60 -0.56
C ASP A 135 -6.91 -4.11 0.64
N GLY A 136 -6.35 -2.94 0.53
CA GLY A 136 -5.71 -2.22 1.61
C GLY A 136 -6.58 -1.06 2.12
N PRO A 137 -6.29 -0.53 3.31
CA PRO A 137 -5.34 -1.08 4.28
C PRO A 137 -5.87 -2.33 4.99
N LEU A 138 -4.95 -3.18 5.44
CA LEU A 138 -5.33 -4.29 6.33
C LEU A 138 -5.54 -3.77 7.75
N ALA A 139 -6.48 -4.37 8.48
CA ALA A 139 -6.76 -4.00 9.86
C ALA A 139 -5.56 -4.22 10.80
N SER A 140 -4.72 -5.23 10.50
CA SER A 140 -3.51 -5.53 11.26
C SER A 140 -2.25 -5.07 10.53
N ARG A 141 -1.47 -4.22 11.22
CA ARG A 141 -0.12 -3.82 10.82
C ARG A 141 0.78 -5.03 10.57
N TRP A 142 0.75 -6.02 11.47
CA TRP A 142 1.60 -7.20 11.35
C TRP A 142 1.17 -8.15 10.25
N ALA A 143 -0.12 -8.22 9.95
CA ALA A 143 -0.60 -8.93 8.76
C ALA A 143 -0.10 -8.26 7.47
N GLN A 144 -0.07 -6.93 7.42
CA GLN A 144 0.48 -6.21 6.29
C GLN A 144 1.98 -6.45 6.12
N ILE A 145 2.77 -6.36 7.20
CA ILE A 145 4.21 -6.65 7.18
C ILE A 145 4.48 -8.09 6.70
N GLY A 146 3.74 -9.06 7.23
CA GLY A 146 3.86 -10.46 6.82
C GLY A 146 3.51 -10.66 5.34
N LEU A 147 2.41 -10.06 4.87
CA LEU A 147 1.99 -10.14 3.48
C LEU A 147 2.99 -9.45 2.54
N ARG A 148 3.48 -8.26 2.88
CA ARG A 148 4.53 -7.57 2.12
C ARG A 148 5.75 -8.47 1.93
N ASN A 149 6.23 -9.11 3.00
CA ASN A 149 7.38 -9.99 2.92
C ASN A 149 7.15 -11.17 1.96
N VAL A 150 5.96 -11.78 2.00
CA VAL A 150 5.59 -12.86 1.06
C VAL A 150 5.49 -12.34 -0.37
N LEU A 151 4.92 -11.15 -0.60
CA LEU A 151 4.81 -10.55 -1.94
C LEU A 151 6.18 -10.17 -2.51
N LEU A 152 7.15 -9.82 -1.67
CA LEU A 152 8.51 -9.48 -2.07
C LEU A 152 9.44 -10.70 -2.15
N ALA A 153 9.02 -11.86 -1.68
CA ALA A 153 9.85 -13.06 -1.71
C ALA A 153 10.23 -13.44 -3.14
N ARG A 154 11.52 -13.75 -3.34
CA ARG A 154 12.04 -14.24 -4.62
C ARG A 154 11.63 -15.71 -4.80
N THR A 155 10.62 -15.90 -5.62
CA THR A 155 9.99 -17.21 -5.79
C THR A 155 9.60 -17.43 -7.24
N GLU A 156 9.55 -18.71 -7.61
CA GLU A 156 9.02 -19.10 -8.91
C GLU A 156 7.54 -18.71 -9.04
N ALA A 157 7.17 -18.24 -10.23
CA ALA A 157 5.77 -17.92 -10.54
C ALA A 157 4.90 -19.20 -10.48
N PRO A 158 3.68 -19.13 -9.94
CA PRO A 158 2.77 -20.28 -9.91
C PRO A 158 2.48 -20.79 -11.33
N ARG A 159 2.38 -22.09 -11.48
CA ARG A 159 2.10 -22.71 -12.80
C ARG A 159 0.77 -22.25 -13.36
N GLY A 160 0.77 -21.86 -14.64
CA GLY A 160 -0.44 -21.47 -15.38
C GLY A 160 -0.78 -19.98 -15.28
N VAL A 161 0.16 -19.14 -14.84
CA VAL A 161 0.10 -17.68 -14.96
C VAL A 161 1.20 -17.20 -15.92
N VAL A 162 0.95 -16.11 -16.64
CA VAL A 162 2.01 -15.39 -17.34
C VAL A 162 2.94 -14.75 -16.28
N PRO A 163 4.26 -15.04 -16.28
CA PRO A 163 5.15 -14.58 -15.22
C PRO A 163 5.11 -13.07 -14.97
N ALA A 164 5.16 -12.24 -16.01
CA ALA A 164 5.06 -10.78 -15.87
C ALA A 164 3.71 -10.34 -15.27
N ASP A 165 2.60 -11.02 -15.61
CA ASP A 165 1.30 -10.74 -14.98
C ASP A 165 1.27 -11.08 -13.50
N TRP A 166 1.98 -12.14 -13.10
CA TRP A 166 2.13 -12.50 -11.69
C TRP A 166 2.90 -11.42 -10.91
N VAL A 167 3.96 -10.87 -11.49
CA VAL A 167 4.69 -9.73 -10.93
C VAL A 167 3.77 -8.51 -10.82
N ALA A 168 3.01 -8.22 -11.89
CA ALA A 168 2.05 -7.11 -11.89
C ALA A 168 1.00 -7.24 -10.78
N GLU A 169 0.42 -8.42 -10.56
CA GLU A 169 -0.57 -8.64 -9.50
C GLU A 169 0.02 -8.46 -8.09
N ARG A 170 1.26 -8.90 -7.86
CA ARG A 170 1.97 -8.69 -6.60
C ARG A 170 2.26 -7.20 -6.38
N ALA A 171 2.79 -6.51 -7.39
CA ALA A 171 3.09 -5.08 -7.34
C ALA A 171 1.81 -4.24 -7.15
N TRP A 172 0.72 -4.60 -7.81
CA TRP A 172 -0.57 -3.95 -7.63
C TRP A 172 -1.09 -4.06 -6.20
N LEU A 173 -1.02 -5.26 -5.59
CA LEU A 173 -1.43 -5.41 -4.19
C LEU A 173 -0.53 -4.61 -3.25
N LEU A 174 0.79 -4.57 -3.50
CA LEU A 174 1.70 -3.72 -2.73
C LEU A 174 1.30 -2.23 -2.81
N LEU A 175 0.92 -1.72 -3.98
CA LEU A 175 0.41 -0.35 -4.11
C LEU A 175 -0.85 -0.12 -3.27
N LYS A 176 -1.82 -1.04 -3.31
CA LYS A 176 -3.04 -0.97 -2.47
C LYS A 176 -2.73 -1.00 -0.98
N LEU A 177 -1.64 -1.64 -0.59
CA LEU A 177 -1.14 -1.66 0.78
C LEU A 177 -0.32 -0.41 1.16
N GLY A 178 -0.14 0.57 0.26
CA GLY A 178 0.68 1.75 0.48
C GLY A 178 2.18 1.56 0.30
N GLU A 179 2.60 0.38 -0.15
CA GLU A 179 3.98 -0.07 -0.30
C GLU A 179 4.55 0.30 -1.68
N ALA A 180 4.56 1.61 -2.03
CA ALA A 180 5.00 2.09 -3.34
C ALA A 180 6.46 1.72 -3.65
N ASP A 181 7.39 1.93 -2.70
CA ASP A 181 8.80 1.56 -2.85
C ASP A 181 8.96 0.05 -3.09
N SER A 182 8.22 -0.76 -2.34
CA SER A 182 8.21 -2.22 -2.46
C SER A 182 7.70 -2.68 -3.82
N ALA A 183 6.65 -2.03 -4.33
CA ALA A 183 6.12 -2.28 -5.67
C ALA A 183 7.14 -1.91 -6.75
N ARG A 184 7.85 -0.77 -6.59
CA ARG A 184 8.93 -0.34 -7.50
C ARG A 184 10.05 -1.37 -7.58
N LEU A 185 10.49 -1.91 -6.44
CA LEU A 185 11.53 -2.94 -6.41
C LEU A 185 11.11 -4.20 -7.18
N LEU A 186 9.83 -4.58 -7.11
CA LEU A 186 9.31 -5.72 -7.87
C LEU A 186 9.28 -5.43 -9.38
N VAL A 187 8.77 -4.28 -9.80
CA VAL A 187 8.71 -3.86 -11.20
C VAL A 187 10.12 -3.79 -11.80
N ALA A 188 11.06 -3.18 -11.07
CA ALA A 188 12.46 -3.10 -11.49
C ALA A 188 13.17 -4.48 -11.53
N GLY A 189 12.53 -5.53 -11.04
CA GLY A 189 13.07 -6.90 -11.03
C GLY A 189 12.93 -7.66 -12.34
N ILE A 190 12.27 -7.09 -13.37
CA ILE A 190 12.11 -7.69 -14.70
C ILE A 190 12.43 -6.69 -15.80
N ASP A 191 12.77 -7.19 -16.98
CA ASP A 191 13.12 -6.36 -18.12
C ASP A 191 11.87 -5.88 -18.86
N THR A 192 11.91 -4.65 -19.38
CA THR A 192 10.76 -3.97 -19.99
C THR A 192 10.27 -4.66 -21.27
N ASP A 193 11.15 -5.33 -22.01
CA ASP A 193 10.79 -6.11 -23.20
C ASP A 193 9.91 -7.33 -22.89
N THR A 194 9.84 -7.74 -21.62
CA THR A 194 8.95 -8.82 -21.14
C THR A 194 7.60 -8.32 -20.63
N PHE A 195 7.35 -7.00 -20.65
CA PHE A 195 6.13 -6.44 -20.09
C PHE A 195 4.89 -6.81 -20.91
N THR A 196 3.89 -7.30 -20.21
CA THR A 196 2.54 -7.44 -20.75
C THR A 196 1.79 -6.11 -20.65
N PRO A 197 0.68 -5.91 -21.38
CA PRO A 197 -0.16 -4.73 -21.22
C PRO A 197 -0.57 -4.46 -19.75
N LYS A 198 -0.85 -5.51 -18.99
CA LYS A 198 -1.15 -5.42 -17.56
C LYS A 198 0.05 -4.93 -16.76
N MET A 199 1.24 -5.43 -17.07
CA MET A 199 2.47 -4.99 -16.42
C MET A 199 2.79 -3.53 -16.71
N VAL A 200 2.59 -3.07 -17.96
CA VAL A 200 2.74 -1.66 -18.35
C VAL A 200 1.83 -0.75 -17.51
N GLN A 201 0.54 -1.12 -17.37
CA GLN A 201 -0.39 -0.36 -16.54
C GLN A 201 0.06 -0.27 -15.09
N VAL A 202 0.43 -1.40 -14.49
CA VAL A 202 0.89 -1.42 -13.09
C VAL A 202 2.21 -0.66 -12.92
N ALA A 203 3.16 -0.79 -13.86
CA ALA A 203 4.42 -0.08 -13.82
C ALA A 203 4.22 1.45 -13.89
N ALA A 204 3.30 1.94 -14.74
CA ALA A 204 2.94 3.35 -14.80
C ALA A 204 2.38 3.85 -13.45
N GLN A 205 1.51 3.08 -12.81
CA GLN A 205 0.98 3.46 -11.50
C GLN A 205 2.05 3.42 -10.40
N VAL A 206 2.97 2.46 -10.46
CA VAL A 206 4.11 2.36 -9.54
C VAL A 206 5.01 3.60 -9.67
N ALA A 207 5.32 4.02 -10.90
CA ALA A 207 6.10 5.23 -11.14
C ALA A 207 5.41 6.48 -10.54
N LEU A 208 4.12 6.65 -10.80
CA LEU A 208 3.34 7.77 -10.28
C LEU A 208 3.22 7.75 -8.75
N ALA A 209 2.98 6.60 -8.14
CA ALA A 209 2.92 6.46 -6.68
C ALA A 209 4.25 6.77 -5.98
N ASN A 210 5.37 6.61 -6.69
CA ASN A 210 6.70 6.98 -6.23
C ASN A 210 7.13 8.41 -6.58
N SER A 211 6.21 9.24 -7.13
CA SER A 211 6.54 10.60 -7.59
C SER A 211 7.68 10.62 -8.62
N ASP A 212 7.70 9.63 -9.50
CA ASP A 212 8.78 9.39 -10.47
C ASP A 212 8.26 9.47 -11.93
N PRO A 213 8.07 10.68 -12.48
CA PRO A 213 7.62 10.83 -13.86
C PRO A 213 8.64 10.28 -14.88
N ALA A 214 9.94 10.26 -14.55
CA ALA A 214 10.97 9.70 -15.42
C ALA A 214 10.80 8.17 -15.59
N GLY A 215 10.28 7.48 -14.58
CA GLY A 215 9.97 6.06 -14.66
C GLY A 215 8.92 5.71 -15.72
N LEU A 216 8.11 6.68 -16.18
CA LEU A 216 7.16 6.50 -17.27
C LEU A 216 7.85 6.40 -18.65
N CYS A 217 9.05 6.95 -18.79
CA CYS A 217 9.76 6.99 -20.07
C CYS A 217 10.18 5.59 -20.55
N ALA A 218 10.47 4.69 -19.61
CA ALA A 218 10.70 3.28 -19.95
C ALA A 218 9.48 2.56 -20.54
N LEU A 219 8.30 3.17 -20.45
CA LEU A 219 7.03 2.63 -20.92
C LEU A 219 6.51 3.35 -22.17
N GLU A 220 7.22 4.35 -22.67
CA GLU A 220 6.73 5.26 -23.72
C GLU A 220 6.24 4.53 -24.98
N THR A 221 6.95 3.49 -25.39
CA THR A 221 6.60 2.69 -26.57
C THR A 221 5.32 1.87 -26.40
N GLU A 222 5.11 1.32 -25.20
CA GLU A 222 4.01 0.38 -24.93
C GLU A 222 2.76 1.10 -24.38
N LEU A 223 2.95 2.27 -23.79
CA LEU A 223 1.89 3.02 -23.12
C LEU A 223 0.73 3.41 -24.03
N PRO A 224 0.91 3.77 -25.32
CA PRO A 224 -0.20 4.11 -26.23
C PRO A 224 -1.21 2.97 -26.42
N ALA A 225 -0.77 1.72 -26.30
CA ALA A 225 -1.65 0.54 -26.43
C ALA A 225 -2.59 0.38 -25.23
N VAL A 226 -2.18 0.83 -24.04
CA VAL A 226 -2.94 0.67 -22.79
C VAL A 226 -3.55 1.99 -22.32
N GLU A 227 -2.89 3.12 -22.57
CA GLU A 227 -3.29 4.47 -22.10
C GLU A 227 -3.16 5.53 -23.22
N PRO A 228 -3.92 5.42 -24.28
CA PRO A 228 -3.80 6.30 -25.47
C PRO A 228 -4.07 7.78 -25.16
N ARG A 229 -4.77 8.08 -24.05
CA ARG A 229 -5.08 9.47 -23.66
C ARG A 229 -3.89 10.16 -23.01
N LEU A 230 -3.18 9.48 -22.10
CA LEU A 230 -2.04 10.06 -21.37
C LEU A 230 -0.72 9.92 -22.11
N ALA A 231 -0.59 8.96 -23.03
CA ALA A 231 0.61 8.70 -23.78
C ALA A 231 1.25 9.99 -24.40
N PRO A 232 0.49 10.90 -25.05
CA PRO A 232 1.08 12.13 -25.59
C PRO A 232 1.68 13.06 -24.53
N LEU A 233 1.13 13.05 -23.30
CA LEU A 233 1.71 13.84 -22.20
C LEU A 233 2.98 13.18 -21.66
N VAL A 234 3.01 11.85 -21.60
CA VAL A 234 4.22 11.11 -21.23
C VAL A 234 5.33 11.35 -22.24
N THR A 235 5.03 11.25 -23.55
CA THR A 235 6.01 11.59 -24.61
C THR A 235 6.56 13.01 -24.45
N ALA A 236 5.72 14.00 -24.16
CA ALA A 236 6.18 15.37 -23.92
C ALA A 236 7.09 15.47 -22.69
N MET A 237 6.74 14.82 -21.58
CA MET A 237 7.59 14.81 -20.38
C MET A 237 8.93 14.13 -20.65
N CYS A 238 8.94 13.01 -21.36
CA CYS A 238 10.17 12.27 -21.68
C CYS A 238 11.06 13.04 -22.64
N ALA A 239 10.50 13.71 -23.66
CA ALA A 239 11.24 14.61 -24.53
C ALA A 239 11.91 15.74 -23.74
N SER A 240 11.20 16.32 -22.75
CA SER A 240 11.77 17.34 -21.87
C SER A 240 12.95 16.82 -21.04
N LEU A 241 12.77 15.65 -20.43
CA LEU A 241 13.82 14.99 -19.62
C LEU A 241 15.04 14.58 -20.46
N ALA A 242 14.85 14.34 -21.76
CA ALA A 242 15.92 14.09 -22.74
C ALA A 242 16.57 15.38 -23.26
N GLY A 243 16.15 16.58 -22.84
CA GLY A 243 16.68 17.86 -23.30
C GLY A 243 15.99 18.43 -24.54
N GLU A 244 14.95 17.77 -25.07
CA GLU A 244 14.22 18.19 -26.28
C GLU A 244 13.08 19.18 -25.94
N GLY A 245 13.40 20.28 -25.24
CA GLY A 245 12.40 21.18 -24.66
C GLY A 245 11.44 21.83 -25.68
N ALA A 246 11.92 22.13 -26.91
CA ALA A 246 11.05 22.69 -27.95
C ALA A 246 9.99 21.70 -28.43
N ARG A 247 10.36 20.44 -28.60
CA ARG A 247 9.44 19.32 -28.92
C ARG A 247 8.43 19.11 -27.81
N ALA A 248 8.92 19.00 -26.57
CA ALA A 248 8.07 18.83 -25.40
C ALA A 248 7.00 19.93 -25.28
N ALA A 249 7.39 21.19 -25.48
CA ALA A 249 6.46 22.33 -25.48
C ALA A 249 5.41 22.23 -26.59
N ALA A 250 5.80 21.82 -27.79
CA ALA A 250 4.88 21.66 -28.92
C ALA A 250 3.87 20.54 -28.67
N ASP A 251 4.29 19.43 -28.07
CA ASP A 251 3.43 18.30 -27.73
C ASP A 251 2.40 18.65 -26.63
N ILE A 252 2.79 19.41 -25.61
CA ILE A 252 1.86 19.94 -24.60
C ILE A 252 0.82 20.86 -25.25
N GLU A 253 1.22 21.79 -26.11
CA GLU A 253 0.29 22.68 -26.82
C GLU A 253 -0.65 21.90 -27.75
N GLN A 254 -0.16 20.84 -28.37
CA GLN A 254 -0.99 19.96 -29.17
C GLN A 254 -2.02 19.20 -28.31
N ALA A 255 -1.63 18.68 -27.14
CA ALA A 255 -2.54 18.02 -26.19
C ALA A 255 -3.63 19.00 -25.72
N ARG A 256 -3.25 20.26 -25.42
CA ARG A 256 -4.16 21.34 -25.03
C ARG A 256 -5.18 21.65 -26.13
N ARG A 257 -4.75 21.79 -27.38
CA ARG A 257 -5.64 22.05 -28.52
C ARG A 257 -6.61 20.91 -28.82
N ARG A 258 -6.20 19.65 -28.55
CA ARG A 258 -7.08 18.49 -28.73
C ARG A 258 -8.25 18.46 -27.74
N GLY A 259 -8.12 19.07 -26.56
CA GLY A 259 -9.17 19.23 -25.57
C GLY A 259 -9.76 17.92 -25.03
N LYS A 260 -9.02 16.82 -25.09
CA LYS A 260 -9.50 15.47 -24.69
C LYS A 260 -9.22 15.11 -23.23
N LEU A 261 -8.39 15.90 -22.56
CA LEU A 261 -7.96 15.71 -21.18
C LEU A 261 -8.41 16.86 -20.30
N PRO A 262 -8.65 16.62 -19.00
CA PRO A 262 -8.88 17.71 -18.05
C PRO A 262 -7.74 18.72 -18.05
N PRO A 263 -8.02 20.03 -17.97
CA PRO A 263 -6.98 21.08 -18.01
C PRO A 263 -5.89 20.89 -16.96
N ILE A 264 -6.26 20.44 -15.75
CA ILE A 264 -5.31 20.17 -14.66
C ILE A 264 -4.31 19.08 -15.01
N ASP A 265 -4.75 18.02 -15.71
CA ASP A 265 -3.87 16.89 -16.04
C ASP A 265 -2.80 17.31 -17.06
N ILE A 266 -3.14 18.22 -17.97
CA ILE A 266 -2.19 18.83 -18.92
C ILE A 266 -1.28 19.83 -18.19
N ALA A 267 -1.82 20.65 -17.29
CA ALA A 267 -1.04 21.64 -16.56
C ALA A 267 0.00 20.98 -15.64
N LEU A 268 -0.32 19.84 -15.02
CA LEU A 268 0.64 19.08 -14.23
C LEU A 268 1.76 18.48 -15.09
N ALA A 269 1.46 17.97 -16.29
CA ALA A 269 2.48 17.52 -17.24
C ALA A 269 3.34 18.69 -17.74
N ASP A 270 2.74 19.83 -18.05
CA ASP A 270 3.46 21.06 -18.45
C ASP A 270 4.42 21.54 -17.35
N LYS A 271 4.04 21.38 -16.07
CA LYS A 271 4.91 21.69 -14.94
C LYS A 271 6.14 20.76 -14.88
N VAL A 272 5.96 19.47 -15.13
CA VAL A 272 7.07 18.50 -15.23
C VAL A 272 7.97 18.85 -16.42
N VAL A 273 7.39 19.19 -17.57
CA VAL A 273 8.15 19.65 -18.76
C VAL A 273 8.97 20.91 -18.44
N GLY A 274 8.38 21.87 -17.72
CA GLY A 274 9.09 23.08 -17.29
C GLY A 274 10.27 22.77 -16.35
N ALA A 275 10.11 21.83 -15.45
CA ALA A 275 11.18 21.41 -14.54
C ALA A 275 12.31 20.67 -15.27
N GLY A 276 12.00 19.85 -16.28
CA GLY A 276 12.98 19.11 -17.07
C GLY A 276 13.82 19.97 -18.01
N THR A 277 13.31 21.14 -18.43
CA THR A 277 13.99 22.05 -19.35
C THR A 277 14.66 23.23 -18.66
N ASP A 278 14.65 23.30 -17.34
CA ASP A 278 15.13 24.44 -16.53
C ASP A 278 14.53 25.79 -16.99
N THR A 279 13.36 25.74 -17.63
CA THR A 279 12.62 26.92 -18.03
C THR A 279 11.62 27.30 -16.95
N SER A 280 11.75 28.51 -16.41
CA SER A 280 10.83 29.05 -15.38
C SER A 280 9.44 29.32 -15.94
N ARG A 281 8.74 28.30 -16.45
CA ARG A 281 7.33 28.44 -16.84
C ARG A 281 6.47 28.50 -15.60
N ALA A 282 5.84 29.65 -15.38
CA ALA A 282 4.83 29.80 -14.35
C ALA A 282 3.55 29.08 -14.78
N VAL A 283 3.39 27.82 -14.37
CA VAL A 283 2.16 27.05 -14.57
C VAL A 283 1.35 27.13 -13.29
N THR A 284 0.17 27.75 -13.37
CA THR A 284 -0.78 27.75 -12.25
C THR A 284 -1.62 26.48 -12.27
N ILE A 285 -1.68 25.77 -11.16
CA ILE A 285 -2.51 24.58 -10.99
C ILE A 285 -3.78 24.95 -10.24
N GLU A 286 -4.90 24.86 -10.91
CA GLU A 286 -6.21 25.15 -10.34
C GLU A 286 -6.81 23.86 -9.74
N TRP A 287 -6.77 23.75 -8.42
CA TRP A 287 -7.29 22.59 -7.69
C TRP A 287 -8.79 22.72 -7.36
N GLU A 288 -9.37 23.93 -7.36
CA GLU A 288 -10.76 24.17 -6.94
C GLU A 288 -11.80 23.27 -7.64
N PRO A 289 -11.75 23.06 -8.97
CA PRO A 289 -12.73 22.21 -9.64
C PRO A 289 -12.42 20.70 -9.52
N VAL A 290 -11.34 20.33 -8.85
CA VAL A 290 -10.87 18.94 -8.79
C VAL A 290 -11.48 18.22 -7.60
N ASN A 291 -12.18 17.11 -7.86
CA ASN A 291 -12.87 16.32 -6.83
C ASN A 291 -12.20 14.95 -6.57
N LEU A 292 -11.20 14.56 -7.38
CA LEU A 292 -10.55 13.26 -7.26
C LEU A 292 -9.03 13.41 -7.42
N LEU A 293 -8.28 12.93 -6.44
CA LEU A 293 -6.83 12.79 -6.50
C LEU A 293 -6.48 11.45 -7.17
N THR A 294 -6.24 11.49 -8.48
CA THR A 294 -5.78 10.31 -9.22
C THR A 294 -4.29 10.09 -9.01
N SER A 295 -3.76 8.89 -9.33
CA SER A 295 -2.31 8.64 -9.30
C SER A 295 -1.53 9.62 -10.19
N TRP A 296 -2.10 10.00 -11.35
CA TRP A 296 -1.50 11.00 -12.24
C TRP A 296 -1.33 12.35 -11.52
N ARG A 297 -2.41 12.87 -10.93
CA ARG A 297 -2.41 14.14 -10.21
C ARG A 297 -1.51 14.11 -8.99
N TYR A 298 -1.59 13.02 -8.22
CA TYR A 298 -0.70 12.78 -7.09
C TYR A 298 0.76 12.74 -7.54
N GLY A 299 1.11 11.86 -8.48
CA GLY A 299 2.49 11.61 -8.89
C GLY A 299 3.18 12.84 -9.48
N LEU A 300 2.49 13.58 -10.38
CA LEU A 300 3.09 14.75 -11.02
C LEU A 300 3.17 15.96 -10.08
N SER A 301 2.15 16.18 -9.23
CA SER A 301 2.20 17.28 -8.25
C SER A 301 3.31 17.04 -7.24
N THR A 302 3.40 15.83 -6.68
CA THR A 302 4.43 15.51 -5.69
C THR A 302 5.83 15.45 -6.28
N ALA A 303 5.98 15.01 -7.54
CA ALA A 303 7.27 15.07 -8.24
C ALA A 303 7.78 16.49 -8.46
N THR A 304 6.88 17.47 -8.52
CA THR A 304 7.23 18.90 -8.68
C THR A 304 7.13 19.69 -7.37
N ALA A 305 7.26 19.01 -6.23
CA ALA A 305 7.19 19.58 -4.88
C ALA A 305 5.89 20.35 -4.56
N MET A 306 4.79 20.01 -5.24
CA MET A 306 3.48 20.59 -4.94
C MET A 306 2.67 19.62 -4.08
N MET A 307 2.35 20.04 -2.87
CA MET A 307 1.47 19.29 -1.97
C MET A 307 0.02 19.34 -2.51
N PRO A 308 -0.62 18.19 -2.76
CA PRO A 308 -2.05 18.18 -3.05
C PRO A 308 -2.85 18.82 -1.91
N PRO A 309 -3.97 19.50 -2.20
CA PRO A 309 -4.84 20.05 -1.15
C PRO A 309 -5.32 18.99 -0.16
N GLU A 310 -5.34 19.36 1.14
CA GLU A 310 -5.72 18.44 2.24
C GLU A 310 -7.07 17.77 2.00
N ARG A 311 -8.07 18.51 1.53
CA ARG A 311 -9.39 17.94 1.19
C ARG A 311 -9.33 16.75 0.21
N LEU A 312 -8.37 16.77 -0.74
CA LEU A 312 -8.20 15.66 -1.68
C LEU A 312 -7.42 14.49 -1.07
N LEU A 313 -6.55 14.78 -0.10
CA LEU A 313 -5.85 13.75 0.68
C LEU A 313 -6.77 13.09 1.70
N ASP A 314 -7.72 13.83 2.27
CA ASP A 314 -8.75 13.31 3.19
C ASP A 314 -9.73 12.36 2.47
N ASP A 315 -10.13 12.75 1.25
CA ASP A 315 -11.02 11.94 0.41
C ASP A 315 -10.31 10.74 -0.23
N ALA A 316 -8.97 10.75 -0.26
CA ALA A 316 -8.20 9.67 -0.84
C ALA A 316 -8.13 8.45 0.09
N GLN A 317 -7.92 7.28 -0.51
CA GLN A 317 -7.66 6.06 0.27
C GLN A 317 -6.37 6.19 1.10
N PRO A 318 -6.29 5.57 2.30
CA PRO A 318 -5.15 5.70 3.21
C PRO A 318 -3.78 5.37 2.61
N GLN A 319 -3.72 4.50 1.58
CA GLN A 319 -2.46 4.18 0.90
C GLN A 319 -1.83 5.40 0.22
N VAL A 320 -2.61 6.39 -0.21
CA VAL A 320 -2.08 7.62 -0.83
C VAL A 320 -1.29 8.44 0.19
N ARG A 321 -1.77 8.51 1.44
CA ARG A 321 -1.00 9.12 2.54
C ARG A 321 0.27 8.31 2.83
N ALA A 322 0.23 6.98 2.76
CA ALA A 322 1.43 6.16 2.93
C ALA A 322 2.47 6.41 1.82
N TRP A 323 2.05 6.63 0.57
CA TRP A 323 2.96 7.05 -0.51
C TRP A 323 3.55 8.43 -0.22
N LEU A 324 2.73 9.40 0.24
CA LEU A 324 3.18 10.75 0.58
C LEU A 324 4.24 10.74 1.70
N ALA A 325 4.09 9.87 2.71
CA ALA A 325 5.07 9.70 3.78
C ALA A 325 6.47 9.35 3.23
N ARG A 326 6.52 8.67 2.08
CA ARG A 326 7.75 8.22 1.42
C ARG A 326 8.23 9.17 0.31
N SER A 327 7.43 10.17 -0.09
CA SER A 327 7.80 11.10 -1.16
C SER A 327 9.10 11.85 -0.83
N PRO A 328 10.09 11.89 -1.75
CA PRO A 328 11.38 12.53 -1.48
C PRO A 328 11.34 14.06 -1.52
N MET A 329 10.33 14.64 -2.16
CA MET A 329 10.31 16.09 -2.48
C MET A 329 9.84 16.98 -1.33
N PHE A 330 9.35 16.38 -0.22
CA PHE A 330 8.83 17.16 0.91
C PHE A 330 9.73 17.03 2.15
N PRO A 331 9.90 18.10 2.91
CA PRO A 331 10.61 18.05 4.19
C PRO A 331 9.86 17.20 5.21
N ALA A 332 10.56 16.74 6.23
CA ALA A 332 10.02 15.87 7.28
C ALA A 332 8.78 16.48 7.97
N THR A 333 8.80 17.78 8.23
CA THR A 333 7.70 18.52 8.88
C THR A 333 6.38 18.43 8.14
N GLN A 334 6.40 18.42 6.79
CA GLN A 334 5.20 18.33 5.96
C GLN A 334 4.67 16.90 5.79
N LYS A 335 5.48 15.88 6.15
CA LYS A 335 5.12 14.47 5.99
C LYS A 335 4.64 13.79 7.27
N MET A 336 4.68 14.47 8.40
CA MET A 336 4.44 13.84 9.71
C MET A 336 3.05 13.19 9.82
N GLU A 337 2.00 13.87 9.35
CA GLU A 337 0.64 13.31 9.39
C GLU A 337 0.51 12.07 8.48
N ALA A 338 1.04 12.16 7.27
CA ALA A 338 1.10 11.05 6.34
C ALA A 338 1.91 9.87 6.90
N ALA A 339 3.01 10.16 7.60
CA ALA A 339 3.86 9.16 8.25
C ALA A 339 3.15 8.42 9.40
N ARG A 340 2.28 9.08 10.17
CA ARG A 340 1.44 8.42 11.19
C ARG A 340 0.53 7.36 10.55
N THR A 341 -0.14 7.72 9.46
CA THR A 341 -0.95 6.75 8.69
C THR A 341 -0.09 5.59 8.19
N ALA A 342 1.08 5.88 7.59
CA ALA A 342 2.00 4.87 7.09
C ALA A 342 2.55 3.95 8.20
N ALA A 343 2.83 4.50 9.39
CA ALA A 343 3.25 3.73 10.55
C ALA A 343 2.14 2.80 11.06
N ALA A 344 0.92 3.31 11.20
CA ALA A 344 -0.22 2.51 11.62
C ALA A 344 -0.53 1.36 10.64
N MET A 345 -0.38 1.59 9.34
CA MET A 345 -0.53 0.57 8.31
C MET A 345 0.60 -0.47 8.29
N GLY A 346 1.82 -0.15 8.72
CA GLY A 346 2.98 -1.05 8.64
C GLY A 346 3.96 -0.71 7.50
N VAL A 347 3.73 0.37 6.78
CA VAL A 347 4.62 0.85 5.71
C VAL A 347 5.89 1.48 6.30
N MET A 348 5.76 2.25 7.39
CA MET A 348 6.91 2.79 8.09
C MET A 348 7.25 1.98 9.35
N SER A 349 8.53 1.71 9.54
CA SER A 349 9.07 1.07 10.74
C SER A 349 9.22 2.07 11.90
N SER A 350 9.46 1.56 13.11
CA SER A 350 9.82 2.39 14.27
C SER A 350 11.07 3.23 14.01
N ASP A 351 12.10 2.64 13.37
CA ASP A 351 13.34 3.36 13.05
C ASP A 351 13.08 4.50 12.07
N ALA A 352 12.32 4.25 11.00
CA ALA A 352 11.97 5.28 10.02
C ALA A 352 11.13 6.42 10.63
N MET A 353 10.30 6.12 11.64
CA MET A 353 9.58 7.16 12.38
C MET A 353 10.52 7.99 13.25
N VAL A 354 11.47 7.36 13.96
CA VAL A 354 12.49 8.07 14.75
C VAL A 354 13.33 8.98 13.86
N ASP A 355 13.76 8.49 12.68
CA ASP A 355 14.54 9.29 11.73
C ASP A 355 13.73 10.48 11.20
N LEU A 356 12.46 10.28 10.84
CA LEU A 356 11.58 11.35 10.39
C LEU A 356 11.36 12.42 11.47
N TYR A 357 11.11 12.00 12.71
CA TYR A 357 10.89 12.91 13.81
C TYR A 357 12.18 13.65 14.19
N SER A 358 13.33 12.99 14.09
CA SER A 358 14.64 13.63 14.29
C SER A 358 14.91 14.69 13.23
N ALA A 359 14.65 14.39 11.95
CA ALA A 359 14.76 15.37 10.88
C ALA A 359 13.78 16.54 11.08
N ALA A 360 12.53 16.27 11.49
CA ALA A 360 11.57 17.33 11.78
C ALA A 360 12.01 18.19 12.97
N TYR A 361 12.63 17.59 14.00
CA TYR A 361 13.21 18.30 15.13
C TYR A 361 14.30 19.28 14.67
N ASP A 362 15.22 18.82 13.82
CA ASP A 362 16.36 19.62 13.35
C ASP A 362 15.95 20.77 12.40
N TYR A 363 14.81 20.63 11.71
CA TYR A 363 14.27 21.64 10.79
C TYR A 363 13.26 22.61 11.45
N THR A 364 12.84 22.36 12.69
CA THR A 364 11.90 23.23 13.40
C THR A 364 12.68 24.33 14.15
N ASP A 365 12.16 25.57 14.10
CA ASP A 365 12.76 26.67 14.83
C ASP A 365 12.83 26.34 16.34
N PRO A 366 13.96 26.57 17.02
CA PRO A 366 14.10 26.31 18.45
C PRO A 366 13.01 26.93 19.32
N ASP A 367 12.51 28.11 18.96
CA ASP A 367 11.46 28.81 19.71
C ASP A 367 10.07 28.16 19.52
N GLU A 368 9.84 27.43 18.43
CA GLU A 368 8.61 26.71 18.13
C GLU A 368 8.67 25.22 18.53
N LEU A 369 9.83 24.72 18.89
CA LEU A 369 10.08 23.30 19.09
C LEU A 369 9.40 22.76 20.35
N GLY A 370 9.33 23.58 21.40
CA GLY A 370 8.81 23.17 22.71
C GLY A 370 7.38 22.63 22.66
N GLY A 371 7.18 21.40 23.14
CA GLY A 371 5.85 20.77 23.18
C GLY A 371 5.40 20.12 21.87
N THR A 372 6.20 20.18 20.80
CA THR A 372 5.93 19.43 19.55
C THR A 372 6.19 17.94 19.74
N ASP A 373 5.63 17.10 18.86
CA ASP A 373 5.87 15.65 18.93
C ASP A 373 7.33 15.25 18.68
N PRO A 374 8.09 15.90 17.75
CA PRO A 374 9.54 15.69 17.64
C PRO A 374 10.29 15.99 18.95
N TRP A 375 9.93 17.07 19.62
CA TRP A 375 10.50 17.42 20.93
C TRP A 375 10.14 16.36 21.99
N ARG A 376 8.87 15.91 22.05
CA ARG A 376 8.44 14.86 22.98
C ARG A 376 9.20 13.56 22.73
N LEU A 377 9.39 13.16 21.47
CA LEU A 377 10.14 11.95 21.15
C LEU A 377 11.58 12.07 21.66
N ARG A 378 12.24 13.20 21.44
CA ARG A 378 13.57 13.45 22.01
C ARG A 378 13.56 13.36 23.55
N GLN A 379 12.54 13.93 24.23
CA GLN A 379 12.41 13.82 25.70
C GLN A 379 12.20 12.36 26.15
N ALA A 380 11.50 11.54 25.37
CA ALA A 380 11.34 10.11 25.66
C ALA A 380 12.69 9.36 25.68
N PHE A 381 13.66 9.77 24.87
CA PHE A 381 15.02 9.20 24.85
C PHE A 381 15.96 9.79 25.91
N VAL A 382 15.98 11.12 26.08
CA VAL A 382 17.02 11.83 26.86
C VAL A 382 16.48 12.60 28.05
N GLY A 383 15.21 12.48 28.40
CA GLY A 383 14.60 13.14 29.56
C GLY A 383 15.42 12.87 30.83
N LYS A 384 15.53 13.90 31.68
CA LYS A 384 16.42 13.93 32.85
C LYS A 384 16.20 12.79 33.86
N ASP A 385 14.96 12.29 33.94
CA ASP A 385 14.54 11.22 34.84
C ASP A 385 13.48 10.35 34.20
N ARG A 386 13.13 9.26 34.90
CA ARG A 386 12.13 8.30 34.43
C ARG A 386 10.76 8.94 34.15
N GLU A 387 10.30 9.81 35.06
CA GLU A 387 8.97 10.42 34.94
C GLU A 387 8.91 11.40 33.77
N SER A 388 9.94 12.19 33.51
CA SER A 388 10.04 13.06 32.35
C SER A 388 9.96 12.26 31.05
N ARG A 389 10.62 11.08 30.97
CA ARG A 389 10.55 10.18 29.83
C ARG A 389 9.17 9.55 29.65
N LEU A 390 8.54 9.09 30.74
CA LEU A 390 7.19 8.52 30.71
C LEU A 390 6.15 9.56 30.32
N SER A 391 6.23 10.78 30.86
CA SER A 391 5.36 11.88 30.46
C SER A 391 5.44 12.18 28.96
N ALA A 392 6.64 12.12 28.39
CA ALA A 392 6.85 12.30 26.96
C ALA A 392 6.25 11.14 26.13
N LEU A 393 6.42 9.89 26.59
CA LEU A 393 5.81 8.70 25.96
C LEU A 393 4.29 8.78 25.96
N ARG A 394 3.67 9.05 27.12
CA ARG A 394 2.20 9.23 27.26
C ARG A 394 1.67 10.30 26.33
N GLY A 395 2.43 11.39 26.14
CA GLY A 395 2.05 12.48 25.21
C GLY A 395 2.07 12.07 23.73
N LEU A 396 2.75 10.97 23.36
CA LEU A 396 2.86 10.46 21.99
C LEU A 396 1.94 9.27 21.70
N TRP A 397 1.44 8.55 22.72
CA TRP A 397 0.63 7.34 22.50
C TRP A 397 -0.76 7.61 21.91
N GLY A 398 -1.22 8.88 21.92
CA GLY A 398 -2.54 9.22 21.41
C GLY A 398 -3.65 8.86 22.40
N LYS A 399 -4.89 9.00 21.94
CA LYS A 399 -6.09 8.66 22.71
C LYS A 399 -6.76 7.43 22.12
N ASP A 400 -7.42 6.65 22.94
CA ASP A 400 -8.18 5.44 22.53
C ASP A 400 -9.23 5.71 21.43
N SER A 401 -9.70 6.94 21.30
CA SER A 401 -10.66 7.34 20.27
C SER A 401 -10.04 7.46 18.86
N ASP A 402 -8.72 7.65 18.76
CA ASP A 402 -8.00 7.72 17.49
C ASP A 402 -7.04 6.51 17.36
N ARG A 403 -7.55 5.46 16.74
CA ARG A 403 -6.86 4.19 16.55
C ARG A 403 -5.62 4.29 15.67
N VAL A 404 -5.60 5.23 14.72
CA VAL A 404 -4.45 5.48 13.84
C VAL A 404 -3.36 6.20 14.62
N ALA A 405 -3.72 7.28 15.32
CA ALA A 405 -2.78 8.02 16.16
C ALA A 405 -2.18 7.15 17.28
N GLN A 406 -3.00 6.31 17.93
CA GLN A 406 -2.53 5.40 18.97
C GLN A 406 -1.50 4.40 18.45
N MET A 407 -1.81 3.71 17.33
CA MET A 407 -0.86 2.77 16.72
C MET A 407 0.42 3.47 16.24
N ALA A 408 0.29 4.64 15.61
CA ALA A 408 1.44 5.44 15.20
C ALA A 408 2.30 5.87 16.39
N GLY A 409 1.67 6.24 17.50
CA GLY A 409 2.34 6.56 18.75
C GLY A 409 3.14 5.38 19.32
N TRP A 410 2.55 4.19 19.38
CA TRP A 410 3.25 2.98 19.81
C TRP A 410 4.44 2.65 18.91
N VAL A 411 4.26 2.72 17.58
CA VAL A 411 5.35 2.48 16.61
C VAL A 411 6.48 3.50 16.79
N THR A 412 6.14 4.79 16.93
CA THR A 412 7.12 5.87 17.09
C THR A 412 7.91 5.75 18.38
N THR A 413 7.26 5.33 19.47
CA THR A 413 7.86 5.26 20.81
C THR A 413 8.48 3.90 21.14
N ALA A 414 8.37 2.90 20.27
CA ALA A 414 8.80 1.53 20.54
C ALA A 414 10.25 1.43 21.03
N ARG A 415 11.19 2.15 20.39
CA ARG A 415 12.61 2.16 20.79
C ARG A 415 12.86 2.88 22.10
N ALA A 416 12.16 3.99 22.35
CA ALA A 416 12.26 4.71 23.62
C ALA A 416 11.69 3.87 24.77
N SER A 417 10.65 3.07 24.53
CA SER A 417 10.05 2.16 25.50
C SER A 417 11.03 1.06 25.96
N ILE A 418 12.03 0.68 25.14
CA ILE A 418 13.11 -0.26 25.54
C ILE A 418 13.90 0.27 26.76
N LEU A 419 14.04 1.59 26.87
CA LEU A 419 14.81 2.25 27.92
C LEU A 419 14.08 2.31 29.27
N VAL A 420 12.80 1.96 29.28
CA VAL A 420 12.00 1.89 30.51
C VAL A 420 12.11 0.47 31.09
N ALA A 421 12.75 0.37 32.25
CA ALA A 421 12.88 -0.91 32.94
C ALA A 421 11.52 -1.35 33.51
N PRO A 422 11.17 -2.65 33.45
CA PRO A 422 9.97 -3.19 34.11
C PRO A 422 9.96 -2.90 35.61
N ASP A 423 8.86 -2.34 36.11
CA ASP A 423 8.66 -1.96 37.50
C ASP A 423 7.18 -2.05 37.87
N ALA A 424 6.84 -2.61 39.03
CA ALA A 424 5.48 -2.71 39.51
C ALA A 424 4.78 -1.35 39.70
N ALA A 425 5.56 -0.29 39.95
CA ALA A 425 5.06 1.08 40.04
C ALA A 425 4.56 1.64 38.68
N LEU A 426 4.83 0.96 37.57
CA LEU A 426 4.41 1.36 36.23
C LEU A 426 3.18 0.59 35.74
N LYS A 427 2.34 0.09 36.66
CA LYS A 427 1.17 -0.71 36.37
C LYS A 427 0.24 -0.04 35.33
N ASP A 428 0.00 1.26 35.50
CA ASP A 428 -0.89 2.05 34.64
C ASP A 428 -0.32 2.35 33.24
N ASP A 429 0.99 2.19 33.05
CA ASP A 429 1.67 2.41 31.75
C ASP A 429 2.12 1.11 31.09
N ALA A 430 2.03 0.00 31.81
CA ALA A 430 2.62 -1.28 31.37
C ALA A 430 2.01 -1.81 30.08
N ASP A 431 0.71 -1.65 29.89
CA ASP A 431 0.01 -2.10 28.68
C ASP A 431 0.42 -1.29 27.45
N ASP A 432 0.53 0.05 27.53
CA ASP A 432 1.01 0.89 26.44
C ASP A 432 2.49 0.67 26.14
N LEU A 433 3.34 0.51 27.17
CA LEU A 433 4.75 0.18 26.99
C LEU A 433 4.93 -1.17 26.27
N ILE A 434 4.18 -2.17 26.67
CA ILE A 434 4.21 -3.51 26.04
C ILE A 434 3.64 -3.46 24.62
N ALA A 435 2.54 -2.72 24.41
CA ALA A 435 1.97 -2.51 23.08
C ALA A 435 2.97 -1.82 22.15
N ALA A 436 3.67 -0.79 22.62
CA ALA A 436 4.72 -0.10 21.86
C ALA A 436 5.88 -1.05 21.51
N LEU A 437 6.34 -1.86 22.46
CA LEU A 437 7.39 -2.85 22.21
C LEU A 437 6.97 -3.86 21.13
N PHE A 438 5.74 -4.38 21.19
CA PHE A 438 5.23 -5.28 20.15
C PHE A 438 5.01 -4.56 18.81
N ALA A 439 4.53 -3.33 18.81
CA ALA A 439 4.36 -2.55 17.58
C ALA A 439 5.69 -2.31 16.85
N GLY A 440 6.80 -2.19 17.59
CA GLY A 440 8.16 -2.11 17.05
C GLY A 440 8.84 -3.45 16.75
N GLY A 441 8.24 -4.59 17.14
CA GLY A 441 8.86 -5.92 16.96
C GLY A 441 9.90 -6.28 18.02
N HIS A 442 9.83 -5.65 19.20
CA HIS A 442 10.76 -5.85 20.32
C HIS A 442 10.22 -6.87 21.35
N ASP A 443 9.76 -8.03 20.88
CA ASP A 443 9.15 -9.08 21.71
C ASP A 443 10.09 -9.61 22.80
N GLY A 444 11.40 -9.70 22.53
CA GLY A 444 12.40 -10.03 23.54
C GLY A 444 12.49 -9.02 24.68
N GLN A 445 12.26 -7.72 24.39
CA GLN A 445 12.21 -6.68 25.43
C GLN A 445 10.88 -6.70 26.19
N ALA A 446 9.78 -6.96 25.50
CA ALA A 446 8.48 -7.17 26.11
C ALA A 446 8.50 -8.36 27.09
N ALA A 447 9.23 -9.43 26.79
CA ALA A 447 9.38 -10.60 27.67
C ALA A 447 9.96 -10.26 29.06
N ARG A 448 10.71 -9.16 29.20
CA ARG A 448 11.25 -8.71 30.50
C ARG A 448 10.15 -8.29 31.47
N TRP A 449 8.97 -7.93 30.97
CA TRP A 449 7.82 -7.52 31.78
C TRP A 449 7.06 -8.70 32.41
N VAL A 450 7.29 -9.93 31.95
CA VAL A 450 6.55 -11.13 32.38
C VAL A 450 6.46 -11.25 33.90
N LYS A 451 7.60 -11.14 34.61
CA LYS A 451 7.64 -11.31 36.06
C LYS A 451 6.90 -10.21 36.84
N VAL A 452 6.88 -9.00 36.29
CA VAL A 452 6.21 -7.86 36.93
C VAL A 452 4.71 -7.96 36.70
N VAL A 453 4.31 -8.23 35.45
CA VAL A 453 2.90 -8.29 35.04
C VAL A 453 2.17 -9.47 35.66
N GLU A 454 2.86 -10.58 35.93
CA GLU A 454 2.24 -11.73 36.64
C GLU A 454 1.70 -11.34 38.03
N GLY A 455 2.24 -10.30 38.63
CA GLY A 455 1.78 -9.77 39.93
C GLY A 455 0.67 -8.72 39.84
N PHE A 456 0.18 -8.37 38.64
CA PHE A 456 -0.89 -7.39 38.49
C PHE A 456 -2.28 -8.06 38.58
N ASP A 457 -3.23 -7.36 39.19
CA ASP A 457 -4.55 -7.91 39.56
C ASP A 457 -5.76 -7.09 39.06
N ASP A 458 -5.53 -6.08 38.20
CA ASP A 458 -6.56 -5.18 37.66
C ASP A 458 -6.71 -5.30 36.12
N GLU A 459 -7.61 -4.49 35.54
CA GLU A 459 -7.90 -4.51 34.10
C GLU A 459 -6.66 -4.12 33.25
N ALA A 460 -5.88 -3.12 33.66
CA ALA A 460 -4.66 -2.71 32.96
C ALA A 460 -3.62 -3.83 33.00
N GLY A 461 -3.46 -4.47 34.17
CA GLY A 461 -2.61 -5.66 34.31
C GLY A 461 -3.09 -6.84 33.46
N ASP A 462 -4.39 -7.03 33.35
CA ASP A 462 -4.97 -8.08 32.50
C ASP A 462 -4.65 -7.88 31.02
N ARG A 463 -4.72 -6.65 30.50
CA ARG A 463 -4.35 -6.34 29.11
C ARG A 463 -2.87 -6.61 28.86
N ALA A 464 -2.00 -6.14 29.75
CA ALA A 464 -0.57 -6.39 29.69
C ALA A 464 -0.25 -7.88 29.73
N TRP A 465 -0.88 -8.66 30.65
CA TRP A 465 -0.73 -10.10 30.76
C TRP A 465 -1.17 -10.82 29.48
N ALA A 466 -2.32 -10.48 28.93
CA ALA A 466 -2.86 -11.12 27.73
C ALA A 466 -2.00 -10.83 26.49
N MET A 467 -1.49 -9.60 26.34
CA MET A 467 -0.54 -9.26 25.27
C MET A 467 0.76 -10.06 25.39
N LEU A 468 1.32 -10.22 26.59
CA LEU A 468 2.52 -11.02 26.81
C LEU A 468 2.25 -12.50 26.57
N ALA A 469 1.08 -13.03 27.01
CA ALA A 469 0.67 -14.40 26.79
C ALA A 469 0.54 -14.73 25.29
N LEU A 470 0.24 -13.75 24.43
CA LEU A 470 0.11 -13.91 22.98
C LEU A 470 1.41 -13.57 22.23
N GLY A 471 2.11 -12.50 22.62
CA GLY A 471 3.16 -11.90 21.82
C GLY A 471 4.56 -12.45 22.10
N VAL A 472 4.90 -12.79 23.33
CA VAL A 472 6.23 -13.32 23.69
C VAL A 472 6.44 -14.70 23.09
N ASP A 473 7.66 -15.01 22.66
CA ASP A 473 8.00 -16.28 22.04
C ASP A 473 7.72 -17.47 22.99
N GLN A 474 8.35 -17.43 24.14
CA GLN A 474 8.12 -18.39 25.22
C GLN A 474 7.72 -17.61 26.48
N PRO A 475 6.41 -17.56 26.81
CA PRO A 475 5.93 -16.79 27.96
C PRO A 475 6.19 -17.52 29.30
N THR A 476 7.44 -17.96 29.50
CA THR A 476 7.87 -18.64 30.71
C THR A 476 7.73 -17.73 31.92
N GLY A 477 6.96 -18.18 32.91
CA GLY A 477 6.67 -17.41 34.11
C GLY A 477 5.33 -16.70 34.10
N LEU A 478 4.54 -16.79 32.99
CA LEU A 478 3.14 -16.41 32.98
C LEU A 478 2.25 -17.62 33.28
N THR A 479 1.25 -17.43 34.13
CA THR A 479 0.23 -18.43 34.43
C THR A 479 -0.85 -18.41 33.34
N ILE A 480 -0.78 -19.35 32.40
CA ILE A 480 -1.77 -19.50 31.30
C ILE A 480 -2.64 -20.72 31.60
N THR A 481 -3.64 -20.55 32.47
CA THR A 481 -4.60 -21.60 32.86
C THR A 481 -6.02 -21.23 32.45
N GLN A 482 -6.93 -22.20 32.43
CA GLN A 482 -8.34 -21.95 32.18
C GLN A 482 -8.90 -20.93 33.19
N GLY A 483 -8.59 -21.08 34.49
CA GLY A 483 -9.05 -20.15 35.53
C GLY A 483 -8.57 -18.72 35.26
N ARG A 484 -7.27 -18.53 34.95
CA ARG A 484 -6.73 -17.18 34.66
C ARG A 484 -7.38 -16.52 33.43
N ILE A 485 -7.74 -17.33 32.40
CA ILE A 485 -8.49 -16.84 31.23
C ILE A 485 -9.93 -16.46 31.63
N GLU A 486 -10.56 -17.23 32.52
CA GLU A 486 -11.91 -16.92 33.01
C GLU A 486 -11.90 -15.66 33.90
N ASP A 487 -10.91 -15.49 34.77
CA ASP A 487 -10.72 -14.27 35.56
C ASP A 487 -10.55 -13.02 34.65
N PHE A 488 -9.76 -13.15 33.57
CA PHE A 488 -9.66 -12.10 32.53
C PHE A 488 -11.04 -11.81 31.90
N ALA A 489 -11.76 -12.85 31.53
CA ALA A 489 -13.07 -12.71 30.90
C ALA A 489 -14.10 -12.04 31.84
N ASP A 490 -14.00 -12.25 33.15
CA ASP A 490 -14.92 -11.65 34.12
C ASP A 490 -14.69 -10.14 34.26
N ARG A 491 -13.46 -9.68 34.12
CA ARG A 491 -13.07 -8.24 34.14
C ARG A 491 -13.11 -7.58 32.75
N ASP A 492 -13.29 -8.35 31.66
CA ASP A 492 -13.31 -7.81 30.32
C ASP A 492 -14.54 -6.92 30.08
N ALA A 493 -14.33 -5.61 30.04
CA ALA A 493 -15.34 -4.59 29.76
C ALA A 493 -15.57 -4.33 28.27
N SER A 494 -14.82 -4.98 27.36
CA SER A 494 -15.01 -4.80 25.92
C SER A 494 -16.38 -5.30 25.45
N SER A 495 -16.95 -4.61 24.45
CA SER A 495 -18.27 -4.95 23.91
C SER A 495 -18.35 -6.43 23.50
N GLY A 496 -19.29 -7.16 24.09
CA GLY A 496 -19.47 -8.59 23.83
C GLY A 496 -18.27 -9.47 24.25
N LYS A 497 -17.47 -9.02 25.22
CA LYS A 497 -16.24 -9.70 25.66
C LYS A 497 -15.30 -10.02 24.49
N ARG A 498 -15.13 -9.07 23.61
CA ARG A 498 -14.35 -9.23 22.38
C ARG A 498 -12.88 -9.55 22.65
N ARG A 499 -12.25 -8.90 23.63
CA ARG A 499 -10.89 -9.19 24.06
C ARG A 499 -10.72 -10.63 24.52
N THR A 500 -11.69 -11.13 25.29
CA THR A 500 -11.73 -12.55 25.72
C THR A 500 -11.77 -13.49 24.53
N GLY A 501 -12.65 -13.22 23.55
CA GLY A 501 -12.73 -14.01 22.32
C GLY A 501 -11.43 -14.06 21.54
N LEU A 502 -10.76 -12.91 21.38
CA LEU A 502 -9.47 -12.78 20.68
C LEU A 502 -8.34 -13.46 21.46
N LEU A 503 -8.32 -13.33 22.81
CA LEU A 503 -7.35 -14.01 23.66
C LEU A 503 -7.44 -15.53 23.51
N ILE A 504 -8.64 -16.09 23.65
CA ILE A 504 -8.86 -17.54 23.50
C ILE A 504 -8.48 -18.01 22.09
N ALA A 505 -8.91 -17.27 21.05
CA ALA A 505 -8.59 -17.59 19.66
C ALA A 505 -7.07 -17.58 19.40
N GLY A 506 -6.37 -16.56 19.92
CA GLY A 506 -4.92 -16.45 19.81
C GLY A 506 -4.19 -17.56 20.55
N LEU A 507 -4.51 -17.79 21.83
CA LEU A 507 -3.87 -18.84 22.63
C LEU A 507 -4.10 -20.24 22.04
N ALA A 508 -5.32 -20.56 21.62
CA ALA A 508 -5.64 -21.82 20.96
C ALA A 508 -4.92 -21.95 19.60
N GLY A 509 -4.88 -20.89 18.79
CA GLY A 509 -4.19 -20.85 17.51
C GLY A 509 -2.69 -21.04 17.64
N LEU A 510 -2.07 -20.43 18.67
CA LEU A 510 -0.66 -20.60 19.01
C LEU A 510 -0.36 -21.94 19.69
N GLY A 511 -1.40 -22.71 20.08
CA GLY A 511 -1.22 -23.97 20.82
C GLY A 511 -0.71 -23.77 22.25
N ARG A 512 -1.01 -22.64 22.88
CA ARG A 512 -0.58 -22.26 24.25
C ARG A 512 -1.52 -22.74 25.34
N ILE A 513 -2.67 -23.27 24.95
CA ILE A 513 -3.64 -23.95 25.83
C ILE A 513 -3.97 -25.34 25.27
N ASP A 514 -4.27 -26.24 26.15
CA ASP A 514 -4.67 -27.61 25.80
C ASP A 514 -5.94 -27.60 24.91
N PRO A 515 -6.03 -28.44 23.86
CA PRO A 515 -7.17 -28.49 22.96
C PRO A 515 -8.51 -28.72 23.66
N GLN A 516 -8.55 -29.48 24.78
CA GLN A 516 -9.76 -29.70 25.55
C GLN A 516 -10.16 -28.42 26.31
N VAL A 517 -9.19 -27.68 26.86
CA VAL A 517 -9.42 -26.37 27.47
C VAL A 517 -9.95 -25.40 26.42
N ALA A 518 -9.31 -25.33 25.24
CA ALA A 518 -9.78 -24.52 24.13
C ALA A 518 -11.24 -24.85 23.74
N GLY A 519 -11.58 -26.13 23.66
CA GLY A 519 -12.94 -26.58 23.36
C GLY A 519 -13.97 -26.15 24.42
N ARG A 520 -13.64 -26.27 25.72
CA ARG A 520 -14.53 -25.81 26.80
C ARG A 520 -14.74 -24.28 26.76
N LEU A 521 -13.67 -23.53 26.59
CA LEU A 521 -13.75 -22.07 26.48
C LEU A 521 -14.52 -21.62 25.22
N ASN A 522 -14.29 -22.30 24.08
CA ASN A 522 -15.05 -22.08 22.85
C ASN A 522 -16.57 -22.26 23.07
N ALA A 523 -16.96 -23.33 23.74
CA ALA A 523 -18.36 -23.61 24.07
C ALA A 523 -18.92 -22.58 25.07
N LYS A 524 -18.17 -22.28 26.15
CA LYS A 524 -18.60 -21.35 27.23
C LYS A 524 -18.87 -19.93 26.67
N TYR A 525 -18.02 -19.43 25.78
CA TYR A 525 -18.14 -18.08 25.25
C TYR A 525 -18.76 -18.00 23.84
N GLY A 526 -19.19 -19.13 23.26
CA GLY A 526 -19.90 -19.17 21.97
C GLY A 526 -19.08 -18.69 20.79
N LEU A 527 -17.75 -18.91 20.78
CA LEU A 527 -16.82 -18.33 19.80
C LEU A 527 -16.90 -18.98 18.42
N GLY A 528 -17.40 -20.22 18.33
CA GLY A 528 -17.58 -20.97 17.08
C GLY A 528 -16.26 -21.28 16.35
N LEU A 529 -15.15 -21.49 17.09
CA LEU A 529 -13.81 -21.73 16.53
C LEU A 529 -13.72 -22.99 15.65
N ASP A 530 -14.63 -23.94 15.85
CA ASP A 530 -14.73 -25.19 15.12
C ASP A 530 -15.59 -25.12 13.85
N ARG A 531 -16.27 -23.99 13.62
CA ARG A 531 -17.17 -23.82 12.49
C ARG A 531 -16.42 -23.86 11.15
N LYS A 532 -16.91 -24.69 10.23
CA LYS A 532 -16.32 -24.88 8.90
C LYS A 532 -16.99 -24.00 7.86
N THR A 533 -16.27 -22.98 7.40
CA THR A 533 -16.63 -22.14 6.26
C THR A 533 -15.78 -22.49 5.04
N VAL A 534 -16.06 -21.92 3.89
CA VAL A 534 -15.19 -22.05 2.69
C VAL A 534 -13.79 -21.53 3.00
N TRP A 535 -13.69 -20.35 3.64
CA TRP A 535 -12.43 -19.75 3.97
C TRP A 535 -11.62 -20.58 4.98
N THR A 536 -12.26 -21.10 6.07
CA THR A 536 -11.54 -21.93 7.06
C THR A 536 -10.99 -23.22 6.43
N ARG A 537 -11.73 -23.83 5.50
CA ARG A 537 -11.24 -25.00 4.76
C ARG A 537 -10.05 -24.67 3.87
N LEU A 538 -10.05 -23.50 3.23
CA LEU A 538 -8.94 -23.06 2.37
C LEU A 538 -7.67 -22.80 3.17
N ILE A 539 -7.76 -22.05 4.27
CA ILE A 539 -6.58 -21.70 5.08
C ILE A 539 -6.03 -22.91 5.84
N ASP A 540 -6.89 -23.75 6.40
CA ASP A 540 -6.48 -25.01 7.04
C ASP A 540 -5.81 -25.94 6.02
N GLY A 541 -6.34 -26.00 4.80
CA GLY A 541 -5.77 -26.78 3.70
C GLY A 541 -4.40 -26.25 3.27
N ALA A 542 -4.20 -24.93 3.23
CA ALA A 542 -2.90 -24.32 2.96
C ALA A 542 -1.90 -24.66 4.07
N ALA A 543 -2.34 -24.58 5.35
CA ALA A 543 -1.52 -24.95 6.50
C ALA A 543 -1.10 -26.44 6.49
N MET A 544 -2.02 -27.36 6.19
CA MET A 544 -1.72 -28.80 6.07
C MET A 544 -0.69 -29.09 4.98
N ARG A 545 -0.74 -28.35 3.87
CA ARG A 545 0.20 -28.49 2.75
C ARG A 545 1.47 -27.65 2.93
N ARG A 546 1.65 -26.97 4.05
CA ARG A 546 2.80 -26.09 4.36
C ARG A 546 3.01 -24.98 3.31
N GLN A 547 1.93 -24.45 2.74
CA GLN A 547 1.93 -23.37 1.76
C GLN A 547 1.97 -22.01 2.49
N ALA A 548 3.14 -21.60 2.95
CA ALA A 548 3.31 -20.44 3.83
C ALA A 548 2.80 -19.14 3.20
N GLY A 549 3.11 -18.88 1.92
CA GLY A 549 2.64 -17.70 1.20
C GLY A 549 1.12 -17.70 0.99
N THR A 550 0.56 -18.85 0.61
CA THR A 550 -0.89 -19.02 0.48
C THR A 550 -1.61 -18.83 1.82
N ALA A 551 -1.05 -19.37 2.92
CA ALA A 551 -1.62 -19.18 4.27
C ALA A 551 -1.59 -17.71 4.69
N MET A 552 -0.47 -17.00 4.42
CA MET A 552 -0.35 -15.57 4.73
C MET A 552 -1.35 -14.72 3.93
N LEU A 553 -1.48 -14.98 2.63
CA LEU A 553 -2.44 -14.27 1.78
C LEU A 553 -3.89 -14.49 2.26
N LEU A 554 -4.25 -15.71 2.63
CA LEU A 554 -5.57 -16.01 3.18
C LEU A 554 -5.77 -15.39 4.56
N ALA A 555 -4.75 -15.38 5.43
CA ALA A 555 -4.81 -14.70 6.72
C ALA A 555 -5.03 -13.20 6.54
N ALA A 556 -4.29 -12.56 5.63
CA ALA A 556 -4.47 -11.15 5.30
C ALA A 556 -5.87 -10.84 4.75
N SER A 557 -6.42 -11.72 3.90
CA SER A 557 -7.79 -11.56 3.38
C SER A 557 -8.88 -11.57 4.47
N ALA A 558 -8.61 -12.20 5.62
CA ALA A 558 -9.49 -12.17 6.79
C ALA A 558 -9.33 -10.89 7.63
N MET A 559 -8.27 -10.13 7.42
CA MET A 559 -7.99 -8.88 8.14
C MET A 559 -8.53 -7.64 7.42
N GLN A 560 -9.48 -7.81 6.52
CA GLN A 560 -10.20 -6.72 5.82
C GLN A 560 -11.40 -6.27 6.66
N ALA A 561 -11.13 -5.81 7.87
CA ALA A 561 -12.10 -5.24 8.81
C ALA A 561 -11.71 -3.79 9.12
N PRO A 562 -12.61 -2.94 9.61
CA PRO A 562 -12.27 -1.57 9.99
C PRO A 562 -11.15 -1.51 11.04
N THR A 563 -11.17 -2.43 12.00
CA THR A 563 -10.09 -2.58 12.98
C THR A 563 -9.79 -4.06 13.24
N VAL A 564 -8.56 -4.38 13.63
CA VAL A 564 -8.17 -5.77 13.92
C VAL A 564 -8.95 -6.36 15.11
N GLY A 565 -9.36 -5.52 16.06
CA GLY A 565 -10.23 -5.94 17.17
C GLY A 565 -11.62 -6.40 16.71
N GLU A 566 -12.06 -6.03 15.51
CA GLU A 566 -13.35 -6.46 14.94
C GLU A 566 -13.26 -7.76 14.14
N VAL A 567 -12.07 -8.29 13.93
CA VAL A 567 -11.89 -9.60 13.29
C VAL A 567 -12.53 -10.68 14.18
N PRO A 568 -13.49 -11.48 13.68
CA PRO A 568 -14.12 -12.50 14.49
C PRO A 568 -13.12 -13.54 15.01
N ALA A 569 -13.33 -14.01 16.25
CA ALA A 569 -12.47 -15.00 16.91
C ALA A 569 -12.21 -16.25 16.04
N LEU A 570 -13.22 -16.71 15.29
CA LEU A 570 -13.09 -17.79 14.31
C LEU A 570 -11.96 -17.54 13.30
N TYR A 571 -11.96 -16.36 12.66
CA TYR A 571 -10.95 -16.04 11.64
C TYR A 571 -9.58 -15.80 12.26
N MET A 572 -9.53 -15.19 13.44
CA MET A 572 -8.29 -15.00 14.19
C MET A 572 -7.66 -16.36 14.55
N PHE A 573 -8.43 -17.29 15.08
CA PHE A 573 -7.95 -18.64 15.41
C PHE A 573 -7.33 -19.36 14.22
N HIS A 574 -8.05 -19.43 13.10
CA HIS A 574 -7.56 -20.14 11.91
C HIS A 574 -6.36 -19.44 11.27
N ALA A 575 -6.35 -18.10 11.24
CA ALA A 575 -5.21 -17.33 10.74
C ALA A 575 -3.94 -17.58 11.56
N VAL A 576 -4.02 -17.41 12.88
CA VAL A 576 -2.90 -17.63 13.81
C VAL A 576 -2.41 -19.08 13.76
N ASN A 577 -3.32 -20.06 13.76
CA ASN A 577 -2.96 -21.48 13.68
C ASN A 577 -2.29 -21.83 12.35
N ALA A 578 -2.79 -21.30 11.23
CA ALA A 578 -2.21 -21.57 9.91
C ALA A 578 -0.81 -20.95 9.78
N LEU A 579 -0.63 -19.71 10.22
CA LEU A 579 0.68 -19.05 10.21
C LEU A 579 1.70 -19.78 11.08
N ARG A 580 1.34 -20.17 12.30
CA ARG A 580 2.21 -20.99 13.16
C ARG A 580 2.60 -22.31 12.49
N ARG A 581 1.64 -23.06 11.94
CA ARG A 581 1.89 -24.36 11.29
C ARG A 581 2.73 -24.27 10.02
N THR A 582 2.80 -23.10 9.42
CA THR A 582 3.61 -22.83 8.22
C THR A 582 4.95 -22.17 8.52
N GLY A 583 5.35 -22.09 9.80
CA GLY A 583 6.66 -21.53 10.21
C GLY A 583 6.67 -20.01 10.39
N GLN A 584 5.52 -19.34 10.32
CA GLN A 584 5.39 -17.88 10.48
C GLN A 584 4.89 -17.52 11.89
N GLU A 585 5.37 -18.24 12.92
CA GLU A 585 4.89 -18.07 14.30
C GLU A 585 5.14 -16.66 14.84
N GLY A 586 6.26 -16.02 14.49
CA GLY A 586 6.54 -14.64 14.90
C GLY A 586 5.43 -13.68 14.43
N VAL A 587 5.03 -13.76 13.16
CA VAL A 587 3.93 -12.96 12.60
C VAL A 587 2.60 -13.32 13.27
N ALA A 588 2.34 -14.61 13.50
CA ALA A 588 1.12 -15.07 14.15
C ALA A 588 0.97 -14.49 15.58
N ARG A 589 2.06 -14.49 16.36
CA ARG A 589 2.11 -13.92 17.71
C ARG A 589 1.83 -12.42 17.69
N MET A 590 2.49 -11.70 16.79
CA MET A 590 2.33 -10.25 16.67
C MET A 590 0.90 -9.87 16.26
N ILE A 591 0.28 -10.58 15.30
CA ILE A 591 -1.12 -10.35 14.90
C ILE A 591 -2.06 -10.56 16.11
N ALA A 592 -1.86 -11.63 16.87
CA ALA A 592 -2.70 -11.93 18.02
C ALA A 592 -2.55 -10.88 19.15
N ALA A 593 -1.32 -10.45 19.45
CA ALA A 593 -1.05 -9.42 20.45
C ALA A 593 -1.59 -8.05 20.01
N GLU A 594 -1.41 -7.68 18.74
CA GLU A 594 -1.98 -6.44 18.17
C GLU A 594 -3.51 -6.44 18.26
N ALA A 595 -4.15 -7.55 17.91
CA ALA A 595 -5.60 -7.65 17.97
C ALA A 595 -6.14 -7.41 19.38
N LEU A 596 -5.46 -7.94 20.39
CA LEU A 596 -5.81 -7.72 21.79
C LEU A 596 -5.60 -6.27 22.23
N ALA A 597 -4.46 -5.67 21.86
CA ALA A 597 -4.12 -4.29 22.23
C ALA A 597 -5.14 -3.29 21.68
N ARG A 598 -5.70 -3.56 20.49
CA ARG A 598 -6.59 -2.65 19.74
C ARG A 598 -8.08 -2.99 19.82
N ALA A 599 -8.47 -4.00 20.59
CA ALA A 599 -9.87 -4.44 20.76
C ALA A 599 -10.67 -3.63 21.78
#